data_4dceb8b4c69479d8f5c6d7be63fb986a
#
_entry.id   4dceb8b4c69479d8f5c6d7be63fb986a
#
_cell.length_a   1.000
_cell.length_b   1.000
_cell.length_c   1.000
_cell.angle_alpha   90.00
_cell.angle_beta   90.00
_cell.angle_gamma   90.00
#
_symmetry.space_group_name_H-M   'P 1'
#
loop_
_entity.id
_entity.type
_entity.pdbx_description
1 polymer ?
#
loop_
_entity_poly.entity_id
_entity_poly.type
_entity_poly.pdbx_seq_one_letter_code
_entity_poly.pdbx_strand_id
1 'polypeptide(L)'
;MKKIVGIIACCFFAQIVSAQAPKWAEKAKKAVFSVVTYDKENKIKGTGNGFYIDAQGIALSDYSLFEGAERAVIINADGKQLDVNRIMGANSMYDVVKFNTPIDKKQMTLTIASQPAKVGETVYLLPYSTQ
;
A
#
# COMPACT_ATOMS: atom_id res chain seq x y z
N MET A 1 -53.05 27.95 -29.25
CA MET A 1 -52.24 28.30 -28.07
C MET A 1 -51.17 27.25 -27.86
N LYS A 2 -49.96 27.57 -28.16
CA LYS A 2 -48.86 26.64 -27.92
C LYS A 2 -48.38 26.89 -26.51
N LYS A 3 -48.65 25.96 -25.61
CA LYS A 3 -48.00 25.95 -24.31
C LYS A 3 -46.56 25.51 -24.52
N ILE A 4 -45.63 26.42 -24.41
CA ILE A 4 -44.22 26.11 -24.29
C ILE A 4 -44.05 25.57 -22.86
N VAL A 5 -44.08 24.24 -22.74
CA VAL A 5 -43.62 23.62 -21.53
C VAL A 5 -42.07 23.72 -21.57
N GLY A 6 -41.57 24.77 -20.90
CA GLY A 6 -40.16 24.86 -20.62
C GLY A 6 -39.78 23.67 -19.76
N ILE A 7 -39.27 22.62 -20.37
CA ILE A 7 -38.56 21.59 -19.66
C ILE A 7 -37.29 22.27 -19.21
N ILE A 8 -37.28 22.79 -18.00
CA ILE A 8 -36.03 23.07 -17.28
C ILE A 8 -35.44 21.71 -17.02
N ALA A 9 -34.66 21.23 -17.99
CA ALA A 9 -33.72 20.20 -17.72
C ALA A 9 -32.74 20.79 -16.73
N CYS A 10 -33.02 20.63 -15.43
CA CYS A 10 -31.98 20.67 -14.41
C CYS A 10 -31.02 19.58 -14.74
N CYS A 11 -30.06 19.90 -15.64
CA CYS A 11 -28.83 19.17 -15.72
C CYS A 11 -28.15 19.35 -14.35
N PHE A 12 -28.50 18.48 -13.42
CA PHE A 12 -27.60 18.16 -12.34
C PHE A 12 -26.38 17.58 -13.02
N PHE A 13 -25.47 18.47 -13.41
CA PHE A 13 -24.08 18.09 -13.53
C PHE A 13 -23.68 17.69 -12.10
N ALA A 14 -23.88 16.41 -11.79
CA ALA A 14 -23.08 15.78 -10.76
C ALA A 14 -21.64 15.96 -11.23
N GLN A 15 -21.02 17.02 -10.80
CA GLN A 15 -19.59 17.17 -10.88
C GLN A 15 -19.08 16.05 -10.00
N ILE A 16 -18.75 14.93 -10.65
CA ILE A 16 -17.89 13.92 -10.06
C ILE A 16 -16.58 14.67 -9.87
N VAL A 17 -16.45 15.30 -8.70
CA VAL A 17 -15.16 15.77 -8.22
C VAL A 17 -14.40 14.49 -7.96
N SER A 18 -13.81 13.94 -9.01
CA SER A 18 -12.77 12.97 -8.91
C SER A 18 -11.65 13.68 -8.18
N ALA A 19 -11.53 13.42 -6.88
CA ALA A 19 -10.38 13.86 -6.11
C ALA A 19 -9.17 13.14 -6.72
N GLN A 20 -8.52 13.79 -7.70
CA GLN A 20 -7.32 13.25 -8.32
C GLN A 20 -6.27 13.15 -7.23
N ALA A 21 -5.74 11.94 -7.03
CA ALA A 21 -4.63 11.75 -6.13
C ALA A 21 -3.49 12.68 -6.55
N PRO A 22 -2.77 13.28 -5.58
CA PRO A 22 -1.64 14.13 -5.90
C PRO A 22 -0.62 13.37 -6.77
N LYS A 23 0.06 14.04 -7.69
CA LYS A 23 1.07 13.40 -8.57
C LYS A 23 2.14 12.62 -7.82
N TRP A 24 2.49 13.06 -6.61
CA TRP A 24 3.43 12.33 -5.77
C TRP A 24 2.88 10.97 -5.29
N ALA A 25 1.56 10.83 -5.12
CA ALA A 25 0.95 9.60 -4.66
C ALA A 25 1.14 8.44 -5.67
N GLU A 26 1.06 8.72 -6.97
CA GLU A 26 1.35 7.72 -8.02
C GLU A 26 2.79 7.21 -7.93
N LYS A 27 3.71 8.08 -7.58
CA LYS A 27 5.10 7.72 -7.38
C LYS A 27 5.30 6.93 -6.09
N ALA A 28 4.66 7.35 -5.01
CA ALA A 28 4.71 6.70 -3.71
C ALA A 28 4.11 5.29 -3.71
N LYS A 29 3.05 5.04 -4.49
CA LYS A 29 2.45 3.71 -4.66
C LYS A 29 3.45 2.65 -5.12
N LYS A 30 4.47 3.02 -5.88
CA LYS A 30 5.52 2.10 -6.34
C LYS A 30 6.39 1.55 -5.19
N ALA A 31 6.35 2.18 -4.03
CA ALA A 31 7.02 1.70 -2.84
C ALA A 31 6.17 0.69 -2.04
N VAL A 32 4.88 0.59 -2.33
CA VAL A 32 3.93 -0.30 -1.65
C VAL A 32 3.83 -1.63 -2.38
N PHE A 33 3.77 -2.72 -1.63
CA PHE A 33 3.64 -4.09 -2.15
C PHE A 33 2.60 -4.87 -1.36
N SER A 34 2.11 -5.97 -1.94
CA SER A 34 1.32 -6.97 -1.23
C SER A 34 2.24 -7.95 -0.50
N VAL A 35 1.82 -8.39 0.68
CA VAL A 35 2.47 -9.46 1.45
C VAL A 35 1.54 -10.67 1.48
N VAL A 36 2.10 -11.86 1.22
CA VAL A 36 1.41 -13.14 1.37
C VAL A 36 2.25 -14.03 2.27
N THR A 37 1.66 -14.53 3.32
CA THR A 37 2.32 -15.45 4.25
C THR A 37 1.72 -16.86 4.15
N TYR A 38 2.56 -17.86 4.40
CA TYR A 38 2.21 -19.26 4.26
C TYR A 38 2.51 -20.02 5.56
N ASP A 39 1.69 -21.01 5.85
CA ASP A 39 1.91 -21.96 6.93
C ASP A 39 2.87 -23.11 6.52
N LYS A 40 3.07 -24.07 7.43
CA LYS A 40 3.92 -25.25 7.22
C LYS A 40 3.43 -26.16 6.11
N GLU A 41 2.14 -26.18 5.84
CA GLU A 41 1.51 -26.93 4.75
C GLU A 41 1.51 -26.15 3.42
N ASN A 42 2.21 -25.02 3.36
CA ASN A 42 2.26 -24.11 2.21
C ASN A 42 0.91 -23.54 1.79
N LYS A 43 -0.03 -23.45 2.73
CA LYS A 43 -1.31 -22.78 2.55
C LYS A 43 -1.19 -21.31 2.92
N ILE A 44 -1.95 -20.45 2.26
CA ILE A 44 -1.99 -19.03 2.58
C ILE A 44 -2.52 -18.87 4.00
N LYS A 45 -1.69 -18.27 4.87
CA LYS A 45 -2.01 -17.92 6.24
C LYS A 45 -2.64 -16.53 6.34
N GLY A 46 -2.12 -15.57 5.58
CA GLY A 46 -2.62 -14.21 5.58
C GLY A 46 -2.10 -13.40 4.41
N THR A 47 -2.78 -12.30 4.14
CA THR A 47 -2.41 -11.31 3.13
C THR A 47 -2.51 -9.91 3.72
N GLY A 48 -1.65 -9.01 3.26
CA GLY A 48 -1.65 -7.62 3.70
C GLY A 48 -0.73 -6.79 2.84
N ASN A 49 -0.33 -5.64 3.33
CA ASN A 49 0.52 -4.71 2.60
C ASN A 49 1.80 -4.41 3.38
N GLY A 50 2.80 -3.94 2.65
CA GLY A 50 4.02 -3.40 3.22
C GLY A 50 4.60 -2.35 2.29
N PHE A 51 5.69 -1.76 2.69
CA PHE A 51 6.36 -0.73 1.90
C PHE A 51 7.87 -0.72 2.15
N TYR A 52 8.61 -0.33 1.12
CA TYR A 52 10.04 -0.14 1.20
C TYR A 52 10.40 1.16 1.93
N ILE A 53 11.35 1.07 2.85
CA ILE A 53 11.95 2.23 3.55
C ILE A 53 13.39 2.48 3.13
N ASP A 54 13.98 1.55 2.39
CA ASP A 54 15.34 1.62 1.91
C ASP A 54 15.43 1.11 0.47
N ALA A 55 16.29 1.75 -0.33
CA ALA A 55 16.48 1.41 -1.74
C ALA A 55 17.14 0.04 -1.95
N GLN A 56 17.65 -0.59 -0.90
CA GLN A 56 18.31 -1.89 -0.91
C GLN A 56 17.39 -3.05 -0.53
N GLY A 57 16.07 -2.79 -0.38
CA GLY A 57 15.08 -3.81 -0.13
C GLY A 57 14.67 -4.00 1.34
N ILE A 58 15.02 -3.05 2.20
CA ILE A 58 14.51 -3.04 3.57
C ILE A 58 13.08 -2.50 3.57
N ALA A 59 12.19 -3.19 4.26
CA ALA A 59 10.77 -2.96 4.22
C ALA A 59 10.10 -3.15 5.59
N LEU A 60 8.90 -2.60 5.70
CA LEU A 60 8.02 -2.75 6.86
C LEU A 60 6.67 -3.34 6.46
N SER A 61 6.08 -4.11 7.36
CA SER A 61 4.71 -4.62 7.29
C SER A 61 4.17 -4.88 8.70
N ASP A 62 2.96 -5.41 8.77
CA ASP A 62 2.33 -5.77 10.02
C ASP A 62 2.93 -7.08 10.59
N TYR A 63 3.33 -7.06 11.86
CA TYR A 63 3.89 -8.24 12.53
C TYR A 63 2.89 -9.40 12.56
N SER A 64 1.61 -9.13 12.79
CA SER A 64 0.55 -10.13 12.86
C SER A 64 0.42 -11.00 11.61
N LEU A 65 0.83 -10.51 10.44
CA LEU A 65 0.89 -11.30 9.20
C LEU A 65 1.99 -12.37 9.27
N PHE A 66 3.11 -12.05 9.91
CA PHE A 66 4.30 -12.90 9.96
C PHE A 66 4.30 -13.85 11.15
N GLU A 67 3.56 -13.54 12.20
CA GLU A 67 3.50 -14.37 13.40
C GLU A 67 3.03 -15.79 13.08
N GLY A 68 3.88 -16.77 13.35
CA GLY A 68 3.61 -18.18 13.07
C GLY A 68 3.60 -18.56 11.58
N ALA A 69 4.05 -17.67 10.70
CA ALA A 69 4.26 -17.99 9.30
C ALA A 69 5.57 -18.76 9.10
N GLU A 70 5.56 -19.75 8.22
CA GLU A 70 6.76 -20.48 7.81
C GLU A 70 7.51 -19.74 6.69
N ARG A 71 6.77 -19.10 5.79
CA ARG A 71 7.31 -18.39 4.64
C ARG A 71 6.48 -17.15 4.35
N ALA A 72 7.14 -16.11 3.85
CA ALA A 72 6.49 -14.92 3.35
C ALA A 72 7.05 -14.53 1.97
N VAL A 73 6.18 -14.02 1.12
CA VAL A 73 6.54 -13.41 -0.17
C VAL A 73 5.91 -12.04 -0.27
N ILE A 74 6.52 -11.18 -1.07
CA ILE A 74 5.92 -9.92 -1.48
C ILE A 74 5.63 -9.95 -2.97
N ILE A 75 4.61 -9.21 -3.38
CA ILE A 75 4.30 -8.93 -4.78
C ILE A 75 4.43 -7.43 -4.95
N ASN A 76 5.47 -7.01 -5.67
CA ASN A 76 5.76 -5.58 -5.84
C ASN A 76 4.81 -4.91 -6.85
N ALA A 77 4.95 -3.60 -7.03
CA ALA A 77 4.12 -2.82 -7.94
C ALA A 77 4.23 -3.25 -9.42
N ASP A 78 5.34 -3.90 -9.79
CA ASP A 78 5.53 -4.47 -11.13
C ASP A 78 4.91 -5.88 -11.25
N GLY A 79 4.25 -6.39 -10.20
CA GLY A 79 3.69 -7.75 -10.15
C GLY A 79 4.73 -8.87 -9.93
N LYS A 80 5.99 -8.51 -9.68
CA LYS A 80 7.05 -9.48 -9.44
C LYS A 80 6.95 -10.01 -8.01
N GLN A 81 7.01 -11.32 -7.88
CA GLN A 81 7.06 -12.01 -6.60
C GLN A 81 8.50 -12.14 -6.12
N LEU A 82 8.75 -11.78 -4.87
CA LEU A 82 10.05 -11.86 -4.21
C LEU A 82 9.90 -12.51 -2.84
N ASP A 83 10.81 -13.42 -2.49
CA ASP A 83 10.80 -14.02 -1.16
C ASP A 83 11.32 -13.04 -0.11
N VAL A 84 10.74 -13.11 1.09
CA VAL A 84 11.30 -12.42 2.26
C VAL A 84 12.51 -13.22 2.74
N ASN A 85 13.69 -12.61 2.66
CA ASN A 85 14.93 -13.30 2.98
C ASN A 85 15.21 -13.36 4.48
N ARG A 86 14.98 -12.26 5.17
CA ARG A 86 15.43 -12.08 6.54
C ARG A 86 14.52 -11.16 7.32
N ILE A 87 14.08 -11.60 8.46
CA ILE A 87 13.46 -10.74 9.47
C ILE A 87 14.57 -10.04 10.23
N MET A 88 14.53 -8.71 10.26
CA MET A 88 15.54 -7.87 10.90
C MET A 88 15.12 -7.41 12.29
N GLY A 89 13.83 -7.36 12.55
CA GLY A 89 13.26 -6.98 13.82
C GLY A 89 11.74 -7.03 13.79
N ALA A 90 11.13 -7.15 14.94
CA ALA A 90 9.69 -7.18 15.10
C ALA A 90 9.28 -6.55 16.43
N ASN A 91 8.11 -5.93 16.44
CA ASN A 91 7.50 -5.38 17.64
C ASN A 91 6.01 -5.74 17.64
N SER A 92 5.64 -6.69 18.47
CA SER A 92 4.26 -7.16 18.57
C SER A 92 3.31 -6.13 19.19
N MET A 93 3.81 -5.25 20.06
CA MET A 93 3.00 -4.21 20.70
C MET A 93 2.52 -3.17 19.69
N TYR A 94 3.37 -2.79 18.75
CA TYR A 94 3.06 -1.83 17.69
C TYR A 94 2.68 -2.50 16.36
N ASP A 95 2.62 -3.83 16.33
CA ASP A 95 2.31 -4.63 15.14
C ASP A 95 3.19 -4.29 13.93
N VAL A 96 4.49 -4.19 14.12
CA VAL A 96 5.45 -3.84 13.08
C VAL A 96 6.50 -4.93 12.95
N VAL A 97 6.79 -5.34 11.70
CA VAL A 97 7.92 -6.18 11.34
C VAL A 97 8.79 -5.48 10.30
N LYS A 98 10.10 -5.54 10.50
CA LYS A 98 11.13 -5.06 9.57
C LYS A 98 11.85 -6.25 8.96
N PHE A 99 11.96 -6.28 7.65
CA PHE A 99 12.56 -7.38 6.92
C PHE A 99 13.30 -6.92 5.68
N ASN A 100 14.06 -7.83 5.09
CA ASN A 100 14.76 -7.61 3.84
C ASN A 100 14.22 -8.54 2.75
N THR A 101 14.12 -8.02 1.54
CA THR A 101 13.84 -8.79 0.32
C THR A 101 14.98 -8.62 -0.68
N PRO A 102 15.31 -9.65 -1.48
CA PRO A 102 16.27 -9.49 -2.55
C PRO A 102 15.65 -8.57 -3.61
N ILE A 103 16.42 -7.60 -4.06
CA ILE A 103 16.04 -6.69 -5.14
C ILE A 103 17.09 -6.72 -6.24
N ASP A 104 16.64 -6.62 -7.48
CA ASP A 104 17.52 -6.58 -8.66
C ASP A 104 17.73 -5.16 -9.19
N LYS A 105 16.93 -4.20 -8.73
CA LYS A 105 17.00 -2.78 -9.09
C LYS A 105 16.58 -1.91 -7.91
N LYS A 106 17.08 -0.69 -7.89
CA LYS A 106 16.72 0.30 -6.88
C LYS A 106 15.19 0.47 -6.78
N GLN A 107 14.66 0.33 -5.57
CA GLN A 107 13.24 0.47 -5.28
C GLN A 107 12.86 1.92 -4.93
N MET A 108 11.61 2.28 -5.23
CA MET A 108 11.00 3.46 -4.61
C MET A 108 10.79 3.19 -3.12
N THR A 109 10.95 4.23 -2.31
CA THR A 109 10.87 4.13 -0.87
C THR A 109 9.95 5.20 -0.30
N LEU A 110 9.37 4.92 0.86
CA LEU A 110 8.70 5.91 1.71
C LEU A 110 9.61 6.27 2.86
N THR A 111 9.67 7.54 3.19
CA THR A 111 10.41 8.02 4.36
C THR A 111 9.48 8.03 5.57
N ILE A 112 9.93 7.42 6.65
CA ILE A 112 9.20 7.48 7.92
C ILE A 112 9.33 8.90 8.46
N ALA A 113 8.18 9.54 8.75
CA ALA A 113 8.16 10.88 9.32
C ALA A 113 8.78 10.88 10.73
N SER A 114 9.53 11.92 11.04
CA SER A 114 10.12 12.13 12.38
C SER A 114 9.10 12.64 13.41
N GLN A 115 7.97 13.18 12.93
CA GLN A 115 6.89 13.71 13.75
C GLN A 115 5.54 13.14 13.29
N PRO A 116 4.58 12.90 14.19
CA PRO A 116 3.24 12.50 13.82
C PRO A 116 2.52 13.63 13.07
N ALA A 117 1.55 13.26 12.22
CA ALA A 117 0.65 14.22 11.59
C ALA A 117 -0.15 14.98 12.68
N LYS A 118 -0.37 16.27 12.44
CA LYS A 118 -1.16 17.12 13.35
C LYS A 118 -2.65 16.91 13.10
N VAL A 119 -3.45 17.14 14.14
CA VAL A 119 -4.91 17.11 14.01
C VAL A 119 -5.35 18.12 12.96
N GLY A 120 -6.21 17.68 12.02
CA GLY A 120 -6.69 18.50 10.89
C GLY A 120 -5.77 18.50 9.67
N GLU A 121 -4.60 17.87 9.73
CA GLU A 121 -3.70 17.69 8.58
C GLU A 121 -4.23 16.63 7.62
N THR A 122 -4.14 16.89 6.32
CA THR A 122 -4.56 15.92 5.29
C THR A 122 -3.57 14.77 5.23
N VAL A 123 -4.09 13.53 5.32
CA VAL A 123 -3.33 12.30 5.16
C VAL A 123 -3.91 11.47 4.01
N TYR A 124 -3.08 10.62 3.42
CA TYR A 124 -3.46 9.77 2.30
C TYR A 124 -3.16 8.31 2.63
N LEU A 125 -4.13 7.45 2.34
CA LEU A 125 -3.94 6.01 2.38
C LEU A 125 -3.48 5.52 1.00
N LEU A 126 -2.35 4.81 0.96
CA LEU A 126 -1.79 4.24 -0.26
C LEU A 126 -1.98 2.72 -0.24
N PRO A 127 -3.05 2.20 -0.85
CA PRO A 127 -3.22 0.75 -0.97
C PRO A 127 -2.26 0.18 -2.02
N TYR A 128 -1.95 -1.11 -1.89
CA TYR A 128 -1.34 -1.85 -2.99
C TYR A 128 -2.29 -1.90 -4.18
N SER A 129 -1.78 -1.63 -5.37
CA SER A 129 -2.48 -1.87 -6.62
C SER A 129 -1.50 -2.37 -7.67
N THR A 130 -1.85 -3.42 -8.38
CA THR A 130 -1.18 -3.78 -9.63
C THR A 130 -1.48 -2.72 -10.67
N GLN A 131 -0.46 -2.25 -11.36
CA GLN A 131 -0.63 -1.40 -12.55
C GLN A 131 -0.88 -2.26 -13.79
#